data_0743905a9025e8c884500c0a24ebe87b
#
_entry.id   0743905a9025e8c884500c0a24ebe87b
#
_cell.length_a   1.000
_cell.length_b   1.000
_cell.length_c   1.000
_cell.angle_alpha   90.00
_cell.angle_beta   90.00
_cell.angle_gamma   90.00
#
_symmetry.space_group_name_H-M   'P 1'
#
loop_
_entity.id
_entity.type
_entity.pdbx_description
1 polymer ?
#
loop_
_entity_poly.entity_id
_entity_poly.type
_entity_poly.pdbx_seq_one_letter_code
_entity_poly.pdbx_strand_id
1 'polypeptide(L)'
;MTALPTVIVLAAGKGERFRASGATQDKLQTLLCGRPVRDHVLAAVHASGLPCHVVEREHTAHLKNPGMGDSIACGVAATPEAQGWLILPADLPLIHGQTLLAVAQALAQHTVVVPRYQGQSGHPVGFASSCRSALLQLTGDQGARRVVAQHTVCRLDVDDEGCVFDVDTLEALALAEIRMQKTRVN
;
A
#
# COMPACT_ATOMS: atom_id res chain seq x y z
N MET A 1 -14.18 -20.97 -8.49
CA MET A 1 -13.50 -19.66 -8.67
C MET A 1 -12.58 -19.49 -7.49
N THR A 2 -11.28 -19.41 -7.70
CA THR A 2 -10.32 -19.10 -6.62
C THR A 2 -10.61 -17.67 -6.15
N ALA A 3 -10.94 -17.52 -4.86
CA ALA A 3 -11.14 -16.19 -4.28
C ALA A 3 -9.83 -15.38 -4.39
N LEU A 4 -9.95 -14.13 -4.82
CA LEU A 4 -8.82 -13.23 -5.00
C LEU A 4 -8.34 -12.67 -3.65
N PRO A 5 -7.05 -12.32 -3.52
CA PRO A 5 -6.60 -11.57 -2.35
C PRO A 5 -7.20 -10.16 -2.35
N THR A 6 -7.36 -9.60 -1.16
CA THR A 6 -7.91 -8.24 -0.97
C THR A 6 -6.79 -7.23 -0.80
N VAL A 7 -6.88 -6.09 -1.49
CA VAL A 7 -5.98 -4.96 -1.28
C VAL A 7 -6.43 -4.18 -0.05
N ILE A 8 -5.56 -4.08 0.97
CA ILE A 8 -5.75 -3.23 2.13
C ILE A 8 -4.99 -1.93 1.88
N VAL A 9 -5.72 -0.86 1.62
CA VAL A 9 -5.15 0.49 1.42
C VAL A 9 -5.04 1.19 2.77
N LEU A 10 -3.81 1.51 3.19
CA LEU A 10 -3.54 2.16 4.47
C LEU A 10 -3.58 3.68 4.32
N ALA A 11 -4.66 4.30 4.75
CA ALA A 11 -4.90 5.75 4.68
C ALA A 11 -4.96 6.43 6.06
N ALA A 12 -4.59 5.73 7.14
CA ALA A 12 -4.65 6.23 8.52
C ALA A 12 -3.41 7.04 8.96
N GLY A 13 -2.38 7.14 8.13
CA GLY A 13 -1.11 7.80 8.46
C GLY A 13 -1.24 9.30 8.77
N LYS A 14 -0.46 9.78 9.75
CA LYS A 14 -0.52 11.19 10.21
C LYS A 14 0.14 12.19 9.25
N GLY A 15 0.97 11.76 8.32
CA GLY A 15 1.65 12.63 7.35
C GLY A 15 2.63 13.62 7.98
N GLU A 16 3.31 13.25 9.06
CA GLU A 16 4.18 14.16 9.84
C GLU A 16 5.35 14.69 9.01
N ARG A 17 6.02 13.83 8.24
CA ARG A 17 7.12 14.23 7.34
C ARG A 17 6.64 15.18 6.25
N PHE A 18 5.47 14.96 5.70
CA PHE A 18 4.87 15.82 4.70
C PHE A 18 4.59 17.22 5.25
N ARG A 19 4.00 17.31 6.46
CA ARG A 19 3.80 18.59 7.14
C ARG A 19 5.11 19.27 7.52
N ALA A 20 6.12 18.51 7.98
CA ALA A 20 7.43 19.04 8.28
C ALA A 20 8.15 19.64 7.05
N SER A 21 7.81 19.23 5.82
CA SER A 21 8.32 19.81 4.58
C SER A 21 7.64 21.13 4.18
N GLY A 22 6.70 21.65 5.01
CA GLY A 22 6.02 22.93 4.79
C GLY A 22 4.58 22.81 4.26
N ALA A 23 4.04 21.59 4.16
CA ALA A 23 2.66 21.39 3.70
C ALA A 23 1.64 21.83 4.74
N THR A 24 0.59 22.50 4.29
CA THR A 24 -0.52 22.97 5.12
C THR A 24 -1.74 22.05 5.07
N GLN A 25 -1.80 21.16 4.08
CA GLN A 25 -2.90 20.23 3.85
C GLN A 25 -2.51 18.81 4.25
N ASP A 26 -3.52 17.94 4.42
CA ASP A 26 -3.31 16.52 4.60
C ASP A 26 -2.67 15.92 3.35
N LYS A 27 -1.63 15.11 3.53
CA LYS A 27 -0.85 14.47 2.46
C LYS A 27 -1.73 13.77 1.42
N LEU A 28 -2.68 12.97 1.89
CA LEU A 28 -3.51 12.13 1.02
C LEU A 28 -4.59 12.92 0.28
N GLN A 29 -4.97 14.09 0.80
CA GLN A 29 -5.93 15.01 0.17
C GLN A 29 -5.25 16.05 -0.72
N THR A 30 -3.93 16.19 -0.64
CA THR A 30 -3.19 17.13 -1.49
C THR A 30 -3.32 16.75 -2.96
N LEU A 31 -3.54 17.75 -3.82
CA LEU A 31 -3.75 17.50 -5.25
C LEU A 31 -2.43 17.22 -5.97
N LEU A 32 -2.44 16.16 -6.75
CA LEU A 32 -1.41 15.79 -7.71
C LEU A 32 -2.05 15.73 -9.09
N CYS A 33 -1.64 16.60 -10.00
CA CYS A 33 -2.27 16.74 -11.33
C CYS A 33 -3.81 16.91 -11.26
N GLY A 34 -4.31 17.70 -10.29
CA GLY A 34 -5.73 18.01 -10.12
C GLY A 34 -6.56 16.94 -9.41
N ARG A 35 -5.94 15.90 -8.87
CA ARG A 35 -6.61 14.79 -8.16
C ARG A 35 -5.89 14.49 -6.84
N PRO A 36 -6.60 14.18 -5.74
CA PRO A 36 -5.97 13.81 -4.48
C PRO A 36 -4.97 12.65 -4.63
N VAL A 37 -3.85 12.71 -3.90
CA VAL A 37 -2.80 11.65 -3.92
C VAL A 37 -3.40 10.26 -3.73
N ARG A 38 -4.27 10.09 -2.71
CA ARG A 38 -4.91 8.78 -2.45
C ARG A 38 -5.79 8.29 -3.60
N ASP A 39 -6.41 9.18 -4.35
CA ASP A 39 -7.34 8.82 -5.42
C ASP A 39 -6.60 8.23 -6.64
N HIS A 40 -5.33 8.57 -6.83
CA HIS A 40 -4.48 7.90 -7.81
C HIS A 40 -4.23 6.44 -7.41
N VAL A 41 -3.95 6.18 -6.13
CA VAL A 41 -3.77 4.82 -5.61
C VAL A 41 -5.07 4.00 -5.76
N LEU A 42 -6.21 4.58 -5.35
CA LEU A 42 -7.51 3.92 -5.48
C LEU A 42 -7.87 3.63 -6.94
N ALA A 43 -7.50 4.51 -7.88
CA ALA A 43 -7.69 4.26 -9.30
C ALA A 43 -6.87 3.07 -9.81
N ALA A 44 -5.62 2.93 -9.36
CA ALA A 44 -4.78 1.77 -9.69
C ALA A 44 -5.37 0.46 -9.11
N VAL A 45 -5.87 0.51 -7.88
CA VAL A 45 -6.55 -0.63 -7.26
C VAL A 45 -7.81 -1.00 -8.04
N HIS A 46 -8.65 -0.02 -8.40
CA HIS A 46 -9.83 -0.25 -9.22
C HIS A 46 -9.49 -0.85 -10.57
N ALA A 47 -8.47 -0.35 -11.24
CA ALA A 47 -8.00 -0.87 -12.53
C ALA A 47 -7.48 -2.31 -12.45
N SER A 48 -6.99 -2.76 -11.28
CA SER A 48 -6.58 -4.15 -11.06
C SER A 48 -7.75 -5.13 -10.98
N GLY A 49 -8.96 -4.66 -10.68
CA GLY A 49 -10.14 -5.49 -10.44
C GLY A 49 -10.09 -6.31 -9.15
N LEU A 50 -9.09 -6.10 -8.29
CA LEU A 50 -8.99 -6.79 -6.99
C LEU A 50 -9.97 -6.19 -5.97
N PRO A 51 -10.53 -7.00 -5.06
CA PRO A 51 -11.28 -6.51 -3.91
C PRO A 51 -10.42 -5.53 -3.10
N CYS A 52 -11.04 -4.48 -2.55
CA CYS A 52 -10.35 -3.44 -1.82
C CYS A 52 -11.03 -3.11 -0.49
N HIS A 53 -10.24 -2.88 0.55
CA HIS A 53 -10.67 -2.28 1.81
C HIS A 53 -9.73 -1.14 2.18
N VAL A 54 -10.28 0.04 2.45
CA VAL A 54 -9.50 1.23 2.84
C VAL A 54 -9.56 1.38 4.36
N VAL A 55 -8.40 1.43 5.01
CA VAL A 55 -8.31 1.68 6.45
C VAL A 55 -8.02 3.17 6.65
N GLU A 56 -9.00 3.89 7.16
CA GLU A 56 -8.92 5.31 7.49
C GLU A 56 -8.68 5.54 8.99
N ARG A 57 -8.39 6.77 9.40
CA ARG A 57 -8.08 7.12 10.81
C ARG A 57 -9.20 6.75 11.77
N GLU A 58 -10.45 6.88 11.33
CA GLU A 58 -11.64 6.57 12.14
C GLU A 58 -11.66 5.09 12.57
N HIS A 59 -11.16 4.18 11.74
CA HIS A 59 -11.13 2.76 12.04
C HIS A 59 -10.20 2.40 13.22
N THR A 60 -9.19 3.22 13.48
CA THR A 60 -8.22 3.03 14.56
C THR A 60 -8.32 4.09 15.67
N ALA A 61 -9.31 4.99 15.61
CA ALA A 61 -9.47 6.13 16.53
C ALA A 61 -9.70 5.73 17.99
N HIS A 62 -10.19 4.51 18.24
CA HIS A 62 -10.38 3.96 19.58
C HIS A 62 -9.07 3.52 20.25
N LEU A 63 -7.96 3.43 19.51
CA LEU A 63 -6.66 3.02 20.01
C LEU A 63 -5.85 4.24 20.45
N LYS A 64 -5.04 4.06 21.50
CA LYS A 64 -4.10 5.09 21.95
C LYS A 64 -2.83 5.03 21.09
N ASN A 65 -2.60 6.08 20.29
CA ASN A 65 -1.46 6.17 19.37
C ASN A 65 -1.36 5.00 18.38
N PRO A 66 -2.39 4.78 17.53
CA PRO A 66 -2.37 3.71 16.56
C PRO A 66 -1.25 3.92 15.53
N GLY A 67 -0.61 2.82 15.15
CA GLY A 67 0.45 2.80 14.13
C GLY A 67 0.06 1.99 12.90
N MET A 68 1.06 1.74 12.05
CA MET A 68 0.86 0.96 10.80
C MET A 68 0.41 -0.47 11.09
N GLY A 69 0.96 -1.12 12.14
CA GLY A 69 0.57 -2.47 12.52
C GLY A 69 -0.90 -2.57 12.91
N ASP A 70 -1.41 -1.60 13.68
CA ASP A 70 -2.82 -1.54 14.06
C ASP A 70 -3.72 -1.37 12.83
N SER A 71 -3.31 -0.53 11.88
CA SER A 71 -4.06 -0.32 10.63
C SER A 71 -4.11 -1.59 9.77
N ILE A 72 -3.01 -2.34 9.68
CA ILE A 72 -2.96 -3.63 8.97
C ILE A 72 -3.89 -4.63 9.66
N ALA A 73 -3.78 -4.79 10.97
CA ALA A 73 -4.63 -5.72 11.74
C ALA A 73 -6.12 -5.38 11.58
N CYS A 74 -6.47 -4.09 11.62
CA CYS A 74 -7.83 -3.61 11.39
C CYS A 74 -8.35 -4.01 9.99
N GLY A 75 -7.56 -3.76 8.94
CA GLY A 75 -7.95 -4.11 7.56
C GLY A 75 -8.12 -5.62 7.35
N VAL A 76 -7.23 -6.42 7.92
CA VAL A 76 -7.31 -7.89 7.87
C VAL A 76 -8.54 -8.41 8.64
N ALA A 77 -8.85 -7.83 9.80
CA ALA A 77 -10.04 -8.18 10.58
C ALA A 77 -11.34 -7.85 9.84
N ALA A 78 -11.37 -6.74 9.11
CA ALA A 78 -12.53 -6.29 8.33
C ALA A 78 -12.78 -7.14 7.07
N THR A 79 -11.84 -7.97 6.66
CA THR A 79 -11.91 -8.80 5.44
C THR A 79 -11.73 -10.30 5.75
N PRO A 80 -12.62 -10.91 6.54
CA PRO A 80 -12.44 -12.28 7.05
C PRO A 80 -12.45 -13.36 5.96
N GLU A 81 -13.10 -13.11 4.83
CA GLU A 81 -13.22 -14.07 3.72
C GLU A 81 -12.09 -13.95 2.68
N ALA A 82 -11.15 -13.01 2.87
CA ALA A 82 -10.05 -12.83 1.94
C ALA A 82 -9.10 -14.03 1.94
N GLN A 83 -8.67 -14.44 0.75
CA GLN A 83 -7.73 -15.56 0.58
C GLN A 83 -6.26 -15.12 0.64
N GLY A 84 -6.03 -13.88 1.01
CA GLY A 84 -4.75 -13.23 1.17
C GLY A 84 -4.92 -11.71 1.14
N TRP A 85 -3.86 -10.99 1.39
CA TRP A 85 -3.88 -9.54 1.48
C TRP A 85 -2.69 -8.91 0.76
N LEU A 86 -2.97 -7.82 0.06
CA LEU A 86 -1.95 -6.92 -0.47
C LEU A 86 -1.97 -5.66 0.38
N ILE A 87 -0.92 -5.42 1.16
CA ILE A 87 -0.81 -4.24 2.01
C ILE A 87 -0.19 -3.10 1.22
N LEU A 88 -0.98 -2.06 0.97
CA LEU A 88 -0.64 -0.93 0.10
C LEU A 88 -0.81 0.40 0.84
N PRO A 89 0.27 1.16 1.10
CA PRO A 89 0.15 2.54 1.58
C PRO A 89 -0.57 3.43 0.56
N ALA A 90 -1.38 4.38 1.06
CA ALA A 90 -2.19 5.27 0.22
C ALA A 90 -1.40 6.44 -0.39
N ASP A 91 -0.09 6.50 -0.20
CA ASP A 91 0.81 7.56 -0.63
C ASP A 91 1.76 7.18 -1.78
N LEU A 92 1.44 6.11 -2.52
CA LEU A 92 2.15 5.69 -3.72
C LEU A 92 1.32 6.00 -4.99
N PRO A 93 1.17 7.27 -5.39
CA PRO A 93 0.24 7.65 -6.45
C PRO A 93 0.65 7.20 -7.86
N LEU A 94 1.90 6.76 -8.04
CA LEU A 94 2.42 6.28 -9.33
C LEU A 94 2.30 4.77 -9.51
N ILE A 95 1.78 4.02 -8.50
CA ILE A 95 1.64 2.56 -8.57
C ILE A 95 0.75 2.13 -9.74
N HIS A 96 1.10 1.05 -10.42
CA HIS A 96 0.31 0.49 -11.50
C HIS A 96 -0.59 -0.67 -11.03
N GLY A 97 -1.82 -0.75 -11.54
CA GLY A 97 -2.72 -1.86 -11.27
C GLY A 97 -2.15 -3.23 -11.69
N GLN A 98 -1.31 -3.25 -12.72
CA GLN A 98 -0.62 -4.48 -13.17
C GLN A 98 0.35 -5.01 -12.12
N THR A 99 1.03 -4.14 -11.35
CA THR A 99 1.89 -4.55 -10.23
C THR A 99 1.06 -5.22 -9.14
N LEU A 100 -0.13 -4.68 -8.83
CA LEU A 100 -1.06 -5.30 -7.87
C LEU A 100 -1.47 -6.70 -8.33
N LEU A 101 -1.82 -6.85 -9.61
CA LEU A 101 -2.19 -8.15 -10.18
C LEU A 101 -1.03 -9.14 -10.16
N ALA A 102 0.19 -8.71 -10.50
CA ALA A 102 1.37 -9.56 -10.50
C ALA A 102 1.67 -10.10 -9.08
N VAL A 103 1.57 -9.25 -8.05
CA VAL A 103 1.73 -9.67 -6.65
C VAL A 103 0.61 -10.64 -6.24
N ALA A 104 -0.65 -10.35 -6.62
CA ALA A 104 -1.79 -11.22 -6.32
C ALA A 104 -1.63 -12.61 -6.96
N GLN A 105 -1.16 -12.69 -8.20
CA GLN A 105 -0.91 -13.94 -8.92
C GLN A 105 0.22 -14.75 -8.26
N ALA A 106 1.31 -14.09 -7.86
CA ALA A 106 2.44 -14.75 -7.21
C ALA A 106 2.06 -15.35 -5.85
N LEU A 107 1.07 -14.78 -5.14
CA LEU A 107 0.55 -15.35 -3.88
C LEU A 107 -0.09 -16.74 -4.04
N ALA A 108 -0.45 -17.16 -5.25
CA ALA A 108 -0.94 -18.52 -5.49
C ALA A 108 0.12 -19.61 -5.18
N GLN A 109 1.41 -19.23 -5.20
CA GLN A 109 2.53 -20.17 -5.00
C GLN A 109 3.48 -19.75 -3.86
N HIS A 110 3.28 -18.55 -3.28
CA HIS A 110 4.18 -17.98 -2.27
C HIS A 110 3.41 -17.44 -1.08
N THR A 111 3.97 -17.62 0.12
CA THR A 111 3.35 -17.13 1.36
C THR A 111 3.50 -15.61 1.51
N VAL A 112 4.66 -15.07 1.12
CA VAL A 112 4.95 -13.63 1.16
C VAL A 112 5.58 -13.21 -0.16
N VAL A 113 5.04 -12.14 -0.76
CA VAL A 113 5.52 -11.57 -2.03
C VAL A 113 5.84 -10.10 -1.83
N VAL A 114 7.03 -9.68 -2.24
CA VAL A 114 7.47 -8.28 -2.19
C VAL A 114 7.90 -7.85 -3.60
N PRO A 115 7.21 -6.89 -4.23
CA PRO A 115 7.64 -6.36 -5.51
C PRO A 115 8.95 -5.60 -5.35
N ARG A 116 9.76 -5.59 -6.40
CA ARG A 116 11.07 -4.96 -6.41
C ARG A 116 11.28 -4.22 -7.73
N TYR A 117 11.62 -2.95 -7.65
CA TYR A 117 12.03 -2.14 -8.79
C TYR A 117 13.51 -1.80 -8.67
N GLN A 118 14.31 -2.16 -9.68
CA GLN A 118 15.76 -1.93 -9.71
C GLN A 118 16.50 -2.34 -8.42
N GLY A 119 16.08 -3.47 -7.82
CA GLY A 119 16.66 -4.00 -6.59
C GLY A 119 16.09 -3.43 -5.29
N GLN A 120 15.30 -2.36 -5.34
CA GLN A 120 14.63 -1.77 -4.19
C GLN A 120 13.29 -2.47 -3.93
N SER A 121 13.07 -2.94 -2.70
CA SER A 121 11.80 -3.53 -2.28
C SER A 121 10.73 -2.45 -2.13
N GLY A 122 9.54 -2.74 -2.63
CA GLY A 122 8.41 -1.81 -2.66
C GLY A 122 7.10 -2.40 -2.16
N HIS A 123 6.01 -1.82 -2.61
CA HIS A 123 4.63 -2.15 -2.28
C HIS A 123 3.81 -2.47 -3.54
N PRO A 124 2.67 -3.20 -3.38
CA PRO A 124 2.14 -3.76 -2.13
C PRO A 124 2.96 -4.95 -1.66
N VAL A 125 3.02 -5.18 -0.35
CA VAL A 125 3.51 -6.44 0.19
C VAL A 125 2.35 -7.42 0.25
N GLY A 126 2.49 -8.55 -0.42
CA GLY A 126 1.49 -9.61 -0.48
C GLY A 126 1.69 -10.66 0.62
N PHE A 127 0.60 -11.09 1.24
CA PHE A 127 0.54 -12.13 2.27
C PHE A 127 -0.55 -13.15 1.94
N ALA A 128 -0.22 -14.42 1.94
CA ALA A 128 -1.20 -15.50 1.81
C ALA A 128 -2.09 -15.60 3.07
N SER A 129 -3.22 -16.27 2.95
CA SER A 129 -4.19 -16.47 4.06
C SER A 129 -3.58 -17.12 5.30
N SER A 130 -2.55 -17.94 5.15
CA SER A 130 -1.78 -18.54 6.27
C SER A 130 -1.12 -17.49 7.19
N CYS A 131 -0.88 -16.26 6.71
CA CYS A 131 -0.33 -15.18 7.53
C CYS A 131 -1.37 -14.47 8.40
N ARG A 132 -2.66 -14.82 8.31
CA ARG A 132 -3.76 -14.13 8.97
C ARG A 132 -3.53 -13.91 10.46
N SER A 133 -3.20 -14.97 11.19
CA SER A 133 -3.00 -14.89 12.65
C SER A 133 -1.88 -13.93 13.02
N ALA A 134 -0.76 -13.96 12.29
CA ALA A 134 0.36 -13.07 12.52
C ALA A 134 0.03 -11.61 12.18
N LEU A 135 -0.73 -11.37 11.10
CA LEU A 135 -1.18 -10.02 10.71
C LEU A 135 -2.16 -9.41 11.71
N LEU A 136 -3.09 -10.22 12.26
CA LEU A 136 -4.04 -9.78 13.28
C LEU A 136 -3.38 -9.41 14.62
N GLN A 137 -2.18 -9.91 14.90
CA GLN A 137 -1.41 -9.62 16.11
C GLN A 137 -0.49 -8.39 15.97
N LEU A 138 -0.49 -7.74 14.82
CA LEU A 138 0.32 -6.53 14.61
C LEU A 138 -0.23 -5.37 15.42
N THR A 139 0.69 -4.59 16.02
CA THR A 139 0.39 -3.38 16.78
C THR A 139 1.49 -2.34 16.58
N GLY A 140 1.17 -1.06 16.82
CA GLY A 140 2.13 0.04 16.76
C GLY A 140 2.73 0.27 15.38
N ASP A 141 3.90 0.89 15.33
CA ASP A 141 4.52 1.39 14.09
C ASP A 141 5.37 0.38 13.32
N GLN A 142 5.56 -0.83 13.82
CA GLN A 142 6.46 -1.82 13.21
C GLN A 142 5.98 -2.33 11.84
N GLY A 143 4.73 -2.10 11.49
CA GLY A 143 4.14 -2.60 10.24
C GLY A 143 4.24 -4.13 10.13
N ALA A 144 4.26 -4.64 8.92
CA ALA A 144 4.31 -6.10 8.67
C ALA A 144 5.73 -6.68 8.57
N ARG A 145 6.78 -5.90 8.83
CA ARG A 145 8.20 -6.35 8.70
C ARG A 145 8.49 -7.62 9.52
N ARG A 146 7.90 -7.73 10.70
CA ARG A 146 8.04 -8.91 11.57
C ARG A 146 7.46 -10.16 10.90
N VAL A 147 6.29 -10.03 10.24
CA VAL A 147 5.67 -11.16 9.54
C VAL A 147 6.50 -11.54 8.31
N VAL A 148 6.98 -10.55 7.55
CA VAL A 148 7.89 -10.79 6.40
C VAL A 148 9.14 -11.57 6.83
N ALA A 149 9.75 -11.20 7.96
CA ALA A 149 10.98 -11.83 8.47
C ALA A 149 10.80 -13.30 8.90
N GLN A 150 9.57 -13.74 9.14
CA GLN A 150 9.26 -15.12 9.55
C GLN A 150 9.05 -16.10 8.38
N HIS A 151 9.08 -15.61 7.13
CA HIS A 151 8.76 -16.40 5.95
C HIS A 151 9.83 -16.29 4.86
N THR A 152 9.86 -17.31 3.99
CA THR A 152 10.58 -17.20 2.73
C THR A 152 9.86 -16.19 1.83
N VAL A 153 10.57 -15.14 1.41
CA VAL A 153 10.01 -14.03 0.63
C VAL A 153 10.27 -14.26 -0.86
N CYS A 154 9.21 -14.29 -1.65
CA CYS A 154 9.30 -14.15 -3.10
C CYS A 154 9.53 -12.68 -3.44
N ARG A 155 10.71 -12.36 -3.98
CA ARG A 155 11.04 -11.02 -4.50
C ARG A 155 10.69 -10.98 -5.97
N LEU A 156 9.64 -10.22 -6.29
CA LEU A 156 9.09 -10.12 -7.64
C LEU A 156 9.62 -8.87 -8.32
N ASP A 157 10.52 -9.01 -9.29
CA ASP A 157 10.99 -7.88 -10.07
C ASP A 157 9.86 -7.37 -11.00
N VAL A 158 9.57 -6.08 -10.90
CA VAL A 158 8.54 -5.37 -11.68
C VAL A 158 9.14 -4.15 -12.36
N ASP A 159 8.61 -3.79 -13.52
CA ASP A 159 8.96 -2.55 -14.23
C ASP A 159 7.97 -1.42 -13.85
N ASP A 160 7.94 -1.10 -12.55
CA ASP A 160 7.04 -0.10 -11.98
C ASP A 160 7.74 0.65 -10.85
N GLU A 161 8.29 1.82 -11.19
CA GLU A 161 8.89 2.72 -10.21
C GLU A 161 7.89 3.15 -9.12
N GLY A 162 6.59 3.20 -9.46
CA GLY A 162 5.53 3.57 -8.53
C GLY A 162 5.45 2.67 -7.29
N CYS A 163 5.94 1.43 -7.37
CA CYS A 163 5.93 0.53 -6.22
C CYS A 163 6.92 0.93 -5.11
N VAL A 164 7.89 1.79 -5.41
CA VAL A 164 8.91 2.28 -4.46
C VAL A 164 8.88 3.80 -4.26
N PHE A 165 7.93 4.49 -4.91
CA PHE A 165 7.84 5.95 -4.89
C PHE A 165 6.71 6.43 -4.00
N ASP A 166 7.02 6.79 -2.76
CA ASP A 166 6.08 7.38 -1.80
C ASP A 166 6.16 8.92 -1.78
N VAL A 167 5.02 9.58 -1.62
CA VAL A 167 4.93 11.04 -1.52
C VAL A 167 4.98 11.44 -0.05
N ASP A 168 6.18 11.54 0.50
CA ASP A 168 6.41 11.89 1.92
C ASP A 168 6.78 13.36 2.15
N THR A 169 7.06 14.12 1.09
CA THR A 169 7.45 15.54 1.14
C THR A 169 6.84 16.32 -0.02
N LEU A 170 6.82 17.66 0.07
CA LEU A 170 6.42 18.52 -1.05
C LEU A 170 7.35 18.37 -2.26
N GLU A 171 8.63 18.09 -2.05
CA GLU A 171 9.58 17.81 -3.12
C GLU A 171 9.20 16.50 -3.86
N ALA A 172 8.88 15.44 -3.11
CA ALA A 172 8.41 14.19 -3.70
C ALA A 172 7.11 14.37 -4.47
N LEU A 173 6.19 15.21 -3.98
CA LEU A 173 4.95 15.56 -4.68
C LEU A 173 5.23 16.23 -6.03
N ALA A 174 6.10 17.24 -6.06
CA ALA A 174 6.49 17.92 -7.28
C ALA A 174 7.16 16.98 -8.29
N LEU A 175 8.00 16.06 -7.80
CA LEU A 175 8.65 15.06 -8.65
C LEU A 175 7.64 14.06 -9.22
N ALA A 176 6.63 13.63 -8.43
CA ALA A 176 5.53 12.80 -8.90
C ALA A 176 4.77 13.46 -10.04
N GLU A 177 4.50 14.77 -9.92
CA GLU A 177 3.79 15.53 -10.95
C GLU A 177 4.56 15.57 -12.28
N ILE A 178 5.86 15.82 -12.23
CA ILE A 178 6.74 15.78 -13.41
C ILE A 178 6.70 14.40 -14.10
N ARG A 179 6.75 13.32 -13.31
CA ARG A 179 6.72 11.94 -13.83
C ARG A 179 5.39 11.61 -14.50
N MET A 180 4.28 11.96 -13.89
CA MET A 180 2.94 11.75 -14.47
C MET A 180 2.74 12.52 -15.77
N GLN A 181 3.26 13.75 -15.86
CA GLN A 181 3.18 14.55 -17.09
C GLN A 181 3.97 13.92 -18.24
N LYS A 182 5.17 13.39 -17.97
CA LYS A 182 5.98 12.69 -18.98
C LYS A 182 5.29 11.44 -19.54
N THR A 183 4.62 10.66 -18.68
CA THR A 183 3.91 9.44 -19.11
C THR A 183 2.68 9.75 -19.99
N ARG A 184 2.08 10.95 -19.87
CA ARG A 184 0.94 11.37 -20.70
C ARG A 184 1.33 11.86 -22.11
N VAL A 185 2.58 12.17 -22.33
CA VAL A 185 3.09 12.73 -23.61
C VAL A 185 3.64 11.63 -24.55
N ASN A 186 3.88 10.42 -24.05
CA ASN A 186 4.32 9.24 -24.81
C ASN A 186 3.13 8.30 -25.08
#